data_ead93a91fe09fea98d39ae998d79a8f7
#
_entry.id   ead93a91fe09fea98d39ae998d79a8f7
#
_cell.length_a   1.000
_cell.length_b   1.000
_cell.length_c   1.000
_cell.angle_alpha   90.00
_cell.angle_beta   90.00
_cell.angle_gamma   90.00
#
_symmetry.space_group_name_H-M   'P 1'
#
loop_
_entity.id
_entity.type
_entity.pdbx_description
1 polymer ?
#
loop_
_entity_poly.entity_id
_entity_poly.type
_entity_poly.pdbx_seq_one_letter_code
_entity_poly.pdbx_strand_id
1 'polypeptide(L)' 'MTNEEWIEELYHLAHEIGKYGEMHGKVEECRKRHPDLNNIECAELAYIELKRQHEEETELHEQSISN' A
#
# COMPACT_ATOMS: atom_id res chain seq x y z
N MET A 1 -4.83 -18.49 -8.08
CA MET A 1 -5.08 -17.52 -6.98
C MET A 1 -6.36 -16.76 -7.26
N THR A 2 -7.25 -16.66 -6.28
CA THR A 2 -8.49 -15.91 -6.45
C THR A 2 -8.23 -14.42 -6.19
N ASN A 3 -9.19 -13.59 -6.60
CA ASN A 3 -9.10 -12.15 -6.38
C ASN A 3 -9.04 -11.80 -4.89
N GLU A 4 -9.83 -12.50 -4.09
CA GLU A 4 -9.86 -12.30 -2.64
C GLU A 4 -8.52 -12.66 -2.01
N GLU A 5 -7.91 -13.74 -2.44
CA GLU A 5 -6.60 -14.14 -1.95
C GLU A 5 -5.53 -13.12 -2.29
N TRP A 6 -5.61 -12.53 -3.48
CA TRP A 6 -4.67 -11.48 -3.87
C TRP A 6 -4.81 -10.22 -3.01
N ILE A 7 -6.05 -9.82 -2.73
CA ILE A 7 -6.30 -8.68 -1.85
C ILE A 7 -5.76 -8.94 -0.46
N GLU A 8 -5.98 -10.15 0.08
CA GLU A 8 -5.45 -10.52 1.39
C GLU A 8 -3.93 -10.47 1.40
N GLU A 9 -3.30 -10.93 0.33
CA GLU A 9 -1.86 -10.89 0.19
C GLU A 9 -1.34 -9.45 0.24
N LEU A 10 -2.01 -8.55 -0.46
CA LEU A 10 -1.63 -7.12 -0.45
C LEU A 10 -1.74 -6.53 0.94
N TYR A 11 -2.80 -6.85 1.68
CA TYR A 11 -2.95 -6.39 3.06
C TYR A 11 -1.86 -6.97 3.96
N HIS A 12 -1.53 -8.23 3.74
CA HIS A 12 -0.46 -8.88 4.48
C HIS A 12 0.89 -8.18 4.24
N LEU A 13 1.18 -7.87 2.99
CA LEU A 13 2.41 -7.16 2.63
C LEU A 13 2.43 -5.76 3.25
N ALA A 14 1.29 -5.07 3.28
CA ALA A 14 1.19 -3.77 3.93
C ALA A 14 1.46 -3.90 5.44
N HIS A 15 0.99 -4.97 6.05
CA HIS A 15 1.25 -5.24 7.45
C HIS A 15 2.75 -5.43 7.71
N GLU A 16 3.43 -6.14 6.83
CA GLU A 16 4.86 -6.39 6.97
C GLU A 16 5.69 -5.11 6.99
N ILE A 17 5.28 -4.10 6.24
CA ILE A 17 5.97 -2.80 6.23
C ILE A 17 5.40 -1.83 7.26
N GLY A 18 4.53 -2.32 8.14
CA GLY A 18 3.98 -1.52 9.24
C GLY A 18 2.94 -0.50 8.82
N LYS A 19 2.28 -0.70 7.69
CA LYS A 19 1.32 0.26 7.14
C LYS A 19 -0.07 -0.32 6.92
N TYR A 20 -0.44 -1.30 7.73
CA TYR A 20 -1.72 -1.97 7.59
C TYR A 20 -2.92 -1.02 7.74
N GLY A 21 -2.90 -0.17 8.75
CA GLY A 21 -3.97 0.81 8.96
C GLY A 21 -4.07 1.82 7.84
N GLU A 22 -2.92 2.25 7.32
CA GLU A 22 -2.87 3.19 6.21
C GLU A 22 -3.39 2.57 4.93
N MET A 23 -3.22 1.27 4.77
CA MET A 23 -3.72 0.54 3.60
C MET A 23 -5.24 0.68 3.47
N HIS A 24 -5.98 0.52 4.57
CA HIS A 24 -7.43 0.67 4.57
C HIS A 24 -7.84 2.07 4.11
N GLY A 25 -7.20 3.09 4.64
CA GLY A 25 -7.48 4.47 4.26
C GLY A 25 -7.20 4.74 2.80
N LYS A 26 -6.07 4.23 2.30
CA LYS A 26 -5.69 4.41 0.89
C LYS A 26 -6.65 3.71 -0.06
N VAL A 27 -7.09 2.50 0.29
CA VAL A 27 -8.05 1.77 -0.52
C VAL A 27 -9.37 2.53 -0.60
N GLU A 28 -9.85 3.04 0.52
CA GLU A 28 -11.09 3.81 0.54
C GLU A 28 -10.99 5.10 -0.27
N GLU A 29 -9.87 5.82 -0.15
CA GLU A 29 -9.65 7.01 -0.96
C GLU A 29 -9.65 6.68 -2.44
N CYS A 30 -8.99 5.61 -2.83
CA CYS A 30 -8.94 5.19 -4.21
C CYS A 30 -10.34 4.87 -4.74
N ARG A 31 -11.15 4.20 -3.94
CA ARG A 31 -12.53 3.86 -4.34
C ARG A 31 -13.39 5.11 -4.54
N LYS A 32 -13.18 6.12 -3.72
CA LYS A 32 -13.91 7.39 -3.86
C LYS A 32 -13.47 8.18 -5.08
N ARG A 33 -12.17 8.20 -5.36
CA ARG A 33 -11.62 8.93 -6.50
C ARG A 33 -11.84 8.20 -7.82
N HIS A 34 -11.85 6.89 -7.78
CA HIS A 34 -11.94 6.04 -8.97
C HIS A 34 -13.05 5.00 -8.81
N PRO A 35 -14.32 5.44 -8.85
CA PRO A 35 -15.44 4.50 -8.67
C PRO A 35 -15.56 3.47 -9.79
N ASP A 36 -14.86 3.68 -10.90
CA ASP A 36 -14.82 2.75 -12.03
C ASP A 36 -13.84 1.60 -11.84
N LEU A 37 -12.93 1.71 -10.86
CA LEU A 37 -11.98 0.65 -10.57
C LEU A 37 -12.58 -0.39 -9.63
N ASN A 38 -12.17 -1.65 -9.80
CA ASN A 38 -12.62 -2.71 -8.92
C ASN A 38 -11.78 -2.74 -7.64
N ASN A 39 -12.16 -3.60 -6.69
CA ASN A 39 -11.49 -3.69 -5.39
C ASN A 39 -10.02 -4.06 -5.53
N ILE A 40 -9.70 -4.95 -6.47
CA ILE A 40 -8.33 -5.40 -6.68
C ILE A 40 -7.46 -4.26 -7.15
N GLU A 41 -7.93 -3.52 -8.14
CA GLU A 41 -7.18 -2.38 -8.68
C GLU A 41 -6.92 -1.33 -7.62
N CYS A 42 -7.93 -1.04 -6.79
CA CYS A 42 -7.79 -0.10 -5.69
C CYS A 42 -6.76 -0.59 -4.67
N ALA A 43 -6.81 -1.87 -4.34
CA ALA A 43 -5.85 -2.44 -3.39
C ALA A 43 -4.43 -2.40 -3.94
N GLU A 44 -4.25 -2.72 -5.22
CA GLU A 44 -2.93 -2.67 -5.84
C GLU A 44 -2.36 -1.26 -5.84
N LEU A 45 -3.16 -0.28 -6.24
CA LEU A 45 -2.72 1.12 -6.25
C LEU A 45 -2.37 1.61 -4.84
N ALA A 46 -3.20 1.26 -3.87
CA ALA A 46 -2.95 1.62 -2.48
C ALA A 46 -1.63 1.04 -1.99
N TYR A 47 -1.39 -0.22 -2.26
CA TYR A 47 -0.15 -0.87 -1.85
C TYR A 47 1.08 -0.26 -2.51
N ILE A 48 1.00 0.03 -3.81
CA ILE A 48 2.09 0.65 -4.55
C ILE A 48 2.45 2.01 -3.93
N GLU A 49 1.46 2.81 -3.58
CA GLU A 49 1.70 4.09 -2.92
C GLU A 49 2.36 3.94 -1.57
N LEU A 50 1.87 3.00 -0.75
CA LEU A 50 2.43 2.75 0.56
C LEU A 50 3.86 2.24 0.48
N LYS A 51 4.13 1.36 -0.46
CA LYS A 51 5.46 0.82 -0.66
C LYS A 51 6.44 1.93 -1.07
N ARG A 52 5.99 2.83 -1.94
CA ARG A 52 6.82 3.96 -2.36
C ARG A 52 7.14 4.86 -1.16
N GLN A 53 6.14 5.18 -0.33
CA GLN A 53 6.36 5.98 0.87
C GLN A 53 7.34 5.31 1.82
N HIS A 54 7.19 4.01 1.99
CA HIS A 54 8.07 3.23 2.85
C HIS A 54 9.52 3.27 2.35
N GLU A 55 9.72 3.12 1.05
CA GLU A 55 11.05 3.16 0.44
C GLU A 55 11.67 4.55 0.58
N GLU A 56 10.88 5.60 0.40
CA GLU A 56 11.36 6.97 0.59
C GLU A 56 11.77 7.23 2.03
N GLU A 57 10.98 6.78 2.98
CA GLU A 57 11.30 6.91 4.41
C GLU A 57 12.59 6.17 4.74
N THR A 58 12.75 4.98 4.20
CA THR A 58 13.94 4.17 4.42
C THR A 58 15.18 4.83 3.82
N GLU A 59 15.06 5.37 2.61
CA GLU A 59 16.17 6.07 1.96
C GLU A 59 16.61 7.31 2.75
N LEU A 60 15.64 8.08 3.22
CA LEU A 60 15.94 9.26 4.02
C LEU A 60 16.64 8.88 5.32
N HIS A 61 16.19 7.80 5.94
CA HIS A 61 16.79 7.30 7.16
C HIS A 61 18.22 6.81 6.93
N GLU A 62 18.44 6.10 5.84
CA GLU A 62 19.76 5.61 5.46
C GLU A 62 20.72 6.76 5.19
N GLN A 63 20.27 7.78 4.51
CA GLN A 63 21.09 8.96 4.24
C GLN A 63 21.50 9.66 5.52
N SER A 64 20.60 9.72 6.49
CA SER A 64 20.92 10.30 7.80
C SER A 64 21.98 9.51 8.53
N ILE A 65 21.97 8.21 8.40
CA ILE A 65 22.94 7.33 9.04
C ILE A 65 24.30 7.42 8.38
N SER A 66 24.32 7.54 7.05
CA SER A 66 25.57 7.56 6.29
C SER A 66 26.40 8.81 6.54
N ASN A 67 25.81 9.82 7.08
CA ASN A 67 26.53 11.03 7.42
C ASN A 67 27.09 10.97 8.82
#